data_5f75355884a3c30ff6854912862cdcc4
#
_entry.id   5f75355884a3c30ff6854912862cdcc4
#
_cell.length_a   1.000
_cell.length_b   1.000
_cell.length_c   1.000
_cell.angle_alpha   90.00
_cell.angle_beta   90.00
_cell.angle_gamma   90.00
#
_symmetry.space_group_name_H-M   'P 1'
#
loop_
_entity.id
_entity.type
_entity.pdbx_description
1 polymer ?
#
loop_
_entity_poly.entity_id
_entity_poly.type
_entity_poly.pdbx_seq_one_letter_code
_entity_poly.pdbx_strand_id
1 'polypeptide(L)'
;MDSQALTIELDDEQYEAVLGENLLTSLLNQGANVRYGCRAGACGACRLYDASHCESILSCQTTVTSSMSLTRQVPAEFSVFSVLSNGPLNDHSIELVLLGPSDESFGDRVSGAFLSKAFSKERPKASMGERAHFYECMALNPVGAPLKIVLQKDHLSDEDWWRALALSAEDPVAVQLLAGSRKGRLLFEMDIADAPVVVIASPDNAMFEPYWRDALLDYTPSFLGHFSLFANQDLTLSLADDALISFLNDALADAGGASLRLIYHGQKVSAKEWAILLRSLRIHPNQLHFVR
;
A
#
# COMPACT_ATOMS: atom_id res chain seq x y z
N MET A 1 -47.49 -10.97 -17.97
CA MET A 1 -46.07 -11.35 -18.07
C MET A 1 -45.50 -11.16 -16.69
N ASP A 2 -45.30 -12.23 -15.94
CA ASP A 2 -44.70 -12.14 -14.62
C ASP A 2 -43.26 -11.67 -14.78
N SER A 3 -42.97 -10.44 -14.36
CA SER A 3 -41.60 -9.94 -14.28
C SER A 3 -40.89 -10.75 -13.20
N GLN A 4 -39.95 -11.54 -13.61
CA GLN A 4 -39.14 -12.35 -12.71
C GLN A 4 -38.28 -11.37 -11.88
N ALA A 5 -38.59 -11.25 -10.60
CA ALA A 5 -37.77 -10.47 -9.67
C ALA A 5 -36.42 -11.17 -9.49
N LEU A 6 -35.34 -10.45 -9.73
CA LEU A 6 -33.97 -10.91 -9.55
C LEU A 6 -33.40 -10.22 -8.30
N THR A 7 -32.48 -10.88 -7.62
CA THR A 7 -31.84 -10.32 -6.42
C THR A 7 -30.41 -9.90 -6.77
N ILE A 8 -30.10 -8.66 -6.43
CA ILE A 8 -28.73 -8.14 -6.44
C ILE A 8 -28.27 -8.02 -5.00
N GLU A 9 -27.25 -8.74 -4.64
CA GLU A 9 -26.53 -8.58 -3.37
C GLU A 9 -25.35 -7.63 -3.59
N LEU A 10 -25.26 -6.56 -2.80
CA LEU A 10 -24.17 -5.60 -2.86
C LEU A 10 -23.60 -5.40 -1.45
N ASP A 11 -22.42 -5.96 -1.16
CA ASP A 11 -21.74 -5.94 0.13
C ASP A 11 -22.64 -6.37 1.30
N ASP A 12 -23.34 -7.45 1.25
CA ASP A 12 -24.28 -7.97 2.27
C ASP A 12 -25.68 -7.29 2.29
N GLU A 13 -25.93 -6.28 1.45
CA GLU A 13 -27.24 -5.65 1.29
C GLU A 13 -27.96 -6.23 0.05
N GLN A 14 -29.26 -6.55 0.19
CA GLN A 14 -30.04 -7.12 -0.89
C GLN A 14 -30.96 -6.08 -1.56
N TYR A 15 -30.95 -6.09 -2.88
CA TYR A 15 -31.74 -5.22 -3.73
C TYR A 15 -32.52 -6.02 -4.76
N GLU A 16 -33.73 -5.61 -5.07
CA GLU A 16 -34.54 -6.23 -6.12
C GLU A 16 -34.22 -5.59 -7.48
N ALA A 17 -34.20 -6.37 -8.51
CA ALA A 17 -34.03 -5.87 -9.89
C ALA A 17 -34.95 -6.61 -10.85
N VAL A 18 -35.27 -5.97 -11.95
CA VAL A 18 -36.05 -6.55 -13.03
C VAL A 18 -35.11 -6.94 -14.17
N LEU A 19 -35.36 -8.09 -14.76
CA LEU A 19 -34.63 -8.57 -15.94
C LEU A 19 -34.64 -7.49 -17.05
N GLY A 20 -33.45 -7.16 -17.54
CA GLY A 20 -33.26 -6.16 -18.61
C GLY A 20 -33.08 -4.72 -18.14
N GLU A 21 -33.20 -4.44 -16.84
CA GLU A 21 -32.89 -3.11 -16.30
C GLU A 21 -31.39 -2.82 -16.31
N ASN A 22 -31.08 -1.51 -16.32
CA ASN A 22 -29.70 -1.08 -16.10
C ASN A 22 -29.35 -1.20 -14.62
N LEU A 23 -28.24 -1.89 -14.31
CA LEU A 23 -27.80 -2.21 -12.96
C LEU A 23 -27.65 -0.98 -12.07
N LEU A 24 -27.01 0.09 -12.57
CA LEU A 24 -26.82 1.32 -11.78
C LEU A 24 -28.18 1.95 -11.44
N THR A 25 -29.10 1.96 -12.40
CA THR A 25 -30.43 2.55 -12.19
C THR A 25 -31.24 1.75 -11.17
N SER A 26 -31.23 0.41 -11.26
CA SER A 26 -31.90 -0.47 -10.28
C SER A 26 -31.37 -0.25 -8.87
N LEU A 27 -30.06 -0.20 -8.69
CA LEU A 27 -29.43 0.02 -7.39
C LEU A 27 -29.76 1.42 -6.81
N LEU A 28 -29.66 2.47 -7.61
CA LEU A 28 -29.92 3.84 -7.16
C LEU A 28 -31.40 4.07 -6.81
N ASN A 29 -32.33 3.46 -7.54
CA ASN A 29 -33.76 3.58 -7.26
C ASN A 29 -34.15 2.99 -5.90
N GLN A 30 -33.35 2.06 -5.40
CA GLN A 30 -33.56 1.44 -4.07
C GLN A 30 -32.64 2.02 -3.00
N GLY A 31 -31.96 3.13 -3.28
CA GLY A 31 -31.14 3.85 -2.31
C GLY A 31 -29.76 3.25 -2.07
N ALA A 32 -29.30 2.34 -2.93
CA ALA A 32 -27.93 1.81 -2.81
C ALA A 32 -26.90 2.93 -2.96
N ASN A 33 -25.93 2.93 -2.05
CA ASN A 33 -24.82 3.90 -2.09
C ASN A 33 -23.76 3.47 -3.12
N VAL A 34 -24.03 3.70 -4.39
CA VAL A 34 -23.09 3.44 -5.49
C VAL A 34 -22.55 4.77 -6.02
N ARG A 35 -21.23 4.89 -6.11
CA ARG A 35 -20.60 6.04 -6.75
C ARG A 35 -20.89 6.03 -8.25
N TYR A 36 -21.21 7.17 -8.82
CA TYR A 36 -21.38 7.30 -10.26
C TYR A 36 -21.00 8.71 -10.73
N GLY A 37 -20.78 8.85 -12.05
CA GLY A 37 -20.44 10.13 -12.66
C GLY A 37 -21.06 10.25 -14.04
N CYS A 38 -20.31 9.92 -15.10
CA CYS A 38 -20.71 10.18 -16.50
C CYS A 38 -21.89 9.32 -17.00
N ARG A 39 -22.21 8.20 -16.36
CA ARG A 39 -23.21 7.20 -16.79
C ARG A 39 -22.98 6.62 -18.20
N ALA A 40 -21.83 6.89 -18.78
CA ALA A 40 -21.45 6.50 -20.15
C ALA A 40 -20.22 5.58 -20.18
N GLY A 41 -19.83 5.02 -19.05
CA GLY A 41 -18.69 4.10 -18.94
C GLY A 41 -17.30 4.75 -18.91
N ALA A 42 -17.20 6.05 -19.23
CA ALA A 42 -15.89 6.69 -19.44
C ALA A 42 -15.12 7.02 -18.16
N CYS A 43 -15.82 7.33 -17.05
CA CYS A 43 -15.15 7.80 -15.83
C CYS A 43 -14.78 6.69 -14.84
N GLY A 44 -15.33 5.48 -15.00
CA GLY A 44 -15.08 4.34 -14.12
C GLY A 44 -15.63 4.47 -12.68
N ALA A 45 -16.30 5.58 -12.33
CA ALA A 45 -16.78 5.84 -10.98
C ALA A 45 -17.80 4.82 -10.45
N CYS A 46 -18.58 4.21 -11.35
CA CYS A 46 -19.61 3.20 -11.05
C CYS A 46 -19.09 1.75 -11.13
N ARG A 47 -17.79 1.56 -10.95
CA ARG A 47 -17.18 0.24 -10.98
C ARG A 47 -17.60 -0.55 -9.75
N LEU A 48 -18.06 -1.76 -9.98
CA LEU A 48 -18.33 -2.80 -8.99
C LEU A 48 -17.57 -4.07 -9.39
N TYR A 49 -17.42 -4.98 -8.47
CA TYR A 49 -16.83 -6.28 -8.72
C TYR A 49 -17.93 -7.35 -8.63
N ASP A 50 -18.06 -8.16 -9.66
CA ASP A 50 -18.95 -9.32 -9.69
C ASP A 50 -18.20 -10.52 -9.11
N ALA A 51 -18.58 -10.93 -7.90
CA ALA A 51 -17.96 -12.04 -7.20
C ALA A 51 -18.26 -13.39 -7.86
N SER A 52 -19.39 -13.49 -8.57
CA SER A 52 -19.78 -14.74 -9.24
C SER A 52 -18.93 -15.02 -10.49
N HIS A 53 -18.53 -13.97 -11.19
CA HIS A 53 -17.74 -14.08 -12.42
C HIS A 53 -16.27 -13.66 -12.21
N CYS A 54 -15.92 -13.22 -11.01
CA CYS A 54 -14.57 -12.75 -10.68
C CYS A 54 -14.07 -11.60 -11.59
N GLU A 55 -14.94 -10.67 -11.95
CA GLU A 55 -14.62 -9.57 -12.85
C GLU A 55 -15.12 -8.21 -12.37
N SER A 56 -14.44 -7.16 -12.83
CA SER A 56 -14.88 -5.77 -12.58
C SER A 56 -15.84 -5.34 -13.67
N ILE A 57 -17.01 -4.87 -13.28
CA ILE A 57 -18.04 -4.36 -14.16
C ILE A 57 -18.29 -2.87 -13.95
N LEU A 58 -18.82 -2.19 -14.98
CA LEU A 58 -19.31 -0.82 -14.87
C LEU A 58 -20.84 -0.86 -14.75
N SER A 59 -21.39 -0.62 -13.57
CA SER A 59 -22.81 -0.77 -13.32
C SER A 59 -23.68 0.11 -14.26
N CYS A 60 -23.16 1.25 -14.73
CA CYS A 60 -23.87 2.09 -15.70
C CYS A 60 -23.93 1.48 -17.13
N GLN A 61 -23.10 0.49 -17.44
CA GLN A 61 -23.06 -0.21 -18.73
C GLN A 61 -23.58 -1.65 -18.63
N THR A 62 -23.88 -2.11 -17.43
CA THR A 62 -24.31 -3.48 -17.17
C THR A 62 -25.84 -3.55 -17.16
N THR A 63 -26.37 -4.53 -17.84
CA THR A 63 -27.79 -4.89 -17.81
C THR A 63 -27.99 -6.09 -16.90
N VAL A 64 -29.00 -6.06 -16.05
CA VAL A 64 -29.34 -7.18 -15.17
C VAL A 64 -29.92 -8.33 -15.98
N THR A 65 -29.22 -9.45 -16.04
CA THR A 65 -29.64 -10.65 -16.78
C THR A 65 -29.89 -11.84 -15.86
N SER A 66 -29.40 -11.78 -14.63
CA SER A 66 -29.55 -12.82 -13.58
C SER A 66 -29.38 -12.17 -12.21
N SER A 67 -29.61 -12.93 -11.15
CA SER A 67 -29.19 -12.52 -9.80
C SER A 67 -27.67 -12.38 -9.75
N MET A 68 -27.18 -11.37 -9.04
CA MET A 68 -25.76 -11.01 -9.00
C MET A 68 -25.29 -10.83 -7.55
N SER A 69 -24.04 -11.23 -7.30
CA SER A 69 -23.35 -10.94 -6.04
C SER A 69 -22.21 -9.97 -6.33
N LEU A 70 -22.36 -8.75 -5.83
CA LEU A 70 -21.49 -7.61 -6.15
C LEU A 70 -20.82 -7.07 -4.91
N THR A 71 -19.63 -6.51 -5.07
CA THR A 71 -18.96 -5.74 -4.03
C THR A 71 -18.48 -4.39 -4.56
N ARG A 72 -18.46 -3.37 -3.68
CA ARG A 72 -17.94 -2.03 -4.01
C ARG A 72 -16.42 -2.01 -4.10
N GLN A 73 -15.79 -2.99 -3.48
CA GLN A 73 -14.35 -3.17 -3.53
C GLN A 73 -14.04 -4.46 -4.27
N VAL A 74 -13.10 -4.40 -5.19
CA VAL A 74 -12.52 -5.62 -5.76
C VAL A 74 -11.96 -6.40 -4.59
N PRO A 75 -12.35 -7.68 -4.41
CA PRO A 75 -11.68 -8.52 -3.43
C PRO A 75 -10.19 -8.46 -3.73
N ALA A 76 -9.43 -8.16 -2.71
CA ALA A 76 -8.02 -8.02 -2.86
C ALA A 76 -7.46 -9.37 -3.30
N GLU A 77 -6.90 -9.45 -4.49
CA GLU A 77 -6.12 -10.60 -4.89
C GLU A 77 -4.90 -10.64 -3.98
N PHE A 78 -4.69 -11.75 -3.33
CA PHE A 78 -3.49 -12.00 -2.55
C PHE A 78 -2.79 -13.25 -3.08
N SER A 79 -1.48 -13.24 -2.98
CA SER A 79 -0.65 -14.40 -3.26
C SER A 79 -0.16 -15.01 -1.97
N VAL A 80 0.06 -16.31 -1.96
CA VAL A 80 0.59 -17.01 -0.80
C VAL A 80 2.11 -17.10 -0.94
N PHE A 81 2.79 -16.52 0.03
CA PHE A 81 4.24 -16.56 0.17
C PHE A 81 4.63 -17.54 1.25
N SER A 82 5.83 -18.10 1.15
CA SER A 82 6.42 -18.92 2.20
C SER A 82 7.45 -18.11 2.98
N VAL A 83 7.44 -18.22 4.30
CA VAL A 83 8.46 -17.60 5.15
C VAL A 83 9.82 -18.26 4.89
N LEU A 84 10.83 -17.47 4.54
CA LEU A 84 12.23 -17.92 4.48
C LEU A 84 12.93 -17.70 5.81
N SER A 85 12.73 -16.55 6.41
CA SER A 85 13.23 -16.23 7.73
C SER A 85 12.33 -15.25 8.46
N ASN A 86 12.38 -15.30 9.79
CA ASN A 86 11.71 -14.42 10.72
C ASN A 86 12.71 -14.03 11.80
N GLY A 87 12.93 -12.75 12.01
CA GLY A 87 13.89 -12.26 13.00
C GLY A 87 13.48 -10.94 13.63
N PRO A 88 13.67 -10.78 14.95
CA PRO A 88 13.45 -9.50 15.60
C PRO A 88 14.51 -8.49 15.14
N LEU A 89 14.06 -7.29 14.73
CA LEU A 89 14.95 -6.15 14.52
C LEU A 89 15.16 -5.38 15.82
N ASN A 90 14.13 -5.30 16.65
CA ASN A 90 14.12 -4.71 17.98
C ASN A 90 12.88 -5.22 18.76
N ASP A 91 12.63 -4.68 19.96
CA ASP A 91 11.51 -5.09 20.82
C ASP A 91 10.11 -4.81 20.21
N HIS A 92 10.04 -3.95 19.20
CA HIS A 92 8.79 -3.49 18.57
C HIS A 92 8.68 -3.80 17.08
N SER A 93 9.69 -4.45 16.50
CA SER A 93 9.71 -4.71 15.07
C SER A 93 10.35 -6.04 14.72
N ILE A 94 9.76 -6.74 13.76
CA ILE A 94 10.28 -7.99 13.19
C ILE A 94 10.42 -7.87 11.69
N GLU A 95 11.48 -8.47 11.14
CA GLU A 95 11.66 -8.65 9.72
C GLU A 95 11.14 -10.03 9.31
N LEU A 96 10.32 -10.07 8.28
CA LEU A 96 9.98 -11.29 7.57
C LEU A 96 10.60 -11.25 6.17
N VAL A 97 11.30 -12.31 5.83
CA VAL A 97 11.78 -12.56 4.47
C VAL A 97 10.89 -13.63 3.85
N LEU A 98 10.25 -13.32 2.75
CA LEU A 98 9.21 -14.13 2.14
C LEU A 98 9.60 -14.54 0.72
N LEU A 99 9.38 -15.80 0.39
CA LEU A 99 9.51 -16.33 -0.97
C LEU A 99 8.12 -16.36 -1.60
N GLY A 100 7.94 -15.57 -2.65
CA GLY A 100 6.69 -15.50 -3.42
C GLY A 100 6.73 -16.32 -4.70
N PRO A 101 5.63 -16.31 -5.45
CA PRO A 101 5.59 -16.81 -6.81
C PRO A 101 6.64 -16.12 -7.69
N SER A 102 7.25 -16.86 -8.61
CA SER A 102 8.40 -16.40 -9.39
C SER A 102 8.11 -15.26 -10.36
N ASP A 103 6.85 -14.96 -10.61
CA ASP A 103 6.41 -14.05 -11.68
C ASP A 103 5.87 -12.71 -11.15
N GLU A 104 5.88 -12.49 -9.83
CA GLU A 104 5.36 -11.25 -9.25
C GLU A 104 6.45 -10.21 -9.08
N SER A 105 6.18 -9.00 -9.57
CA SER A 105 6.98 -7.82 -9.26
C SER A 105 6.46 -7.19 -7.96
N PHE A 106 7.37 -6.96 -7.02
CA PHE A 106 7.04 -6.34 -5.75
C PHE A 106 7.24 -4.83 -5.84
N GLY A 107 6.25 -4.09 -5.32
CA GLY A 107 6.41 -2.67 -5.04
C GLY A 107 7.05 -2.45 -3.66
N ASP A 108 7.21 -1.20 -3.29
CA ASP A 108 7.67 -0.79 -1.96
C ASP A 108 6.60 -0.89 -0.88
N ARG A 109 5.37 -1.32 -1.24
CA ARG A 109 4.24 -1.46 -0.32
C ARG A 109 3.44 -2.71 -0.57
N VAL A 110 3.22 -3.45 0.49
CA VAL A 110 2.41 -4.66 0.51
C VAL A 110 1.53 -4.69 1.77
N SER A 111 0.41 -5.41 1.69
CA SER A 111 -0.36 -5.80 2.87
C SER A 111 -0.13 -7.28 3.13
N GLY A 112 0.14 -7.63 4.37
CA GLY A 112 0.32 -9.00 4.80
C GLY A 112 -0.78 -9.45 5.73
N ALA A 113 -1.19 -10.71 5.64
CA ALA A 113 -2.07 -11.36 6.60
C ALA A 113 -1.44 -12.65 7.13
N PHE A 114 -1.61 -12.88 8.44
CA PHE A 114 -1.13 -14.10 9.09
C PHE A 114 -2.22 -15.17 9.01
N LEU A 115 -1.93 -16.22 8.27
CA LEU A 115 -2.83 -17.35 8.12
C LEU A 115 -2.55 -18.40 9.19
N SER A 116 -3.59 -19.08 9.68
CA SER A 116 -3.41 -20.19 10.62
C SER A 116 -2.63 -21.34 9.98
N LYS A 117 -1.94 -22.16 10.79
CA LYS A 117 -1.18 -23.36 10.33
C LYS A 117 -2.04 -24.40 9.56
N ALA A 118 -3.36 -24.28 9.63
CA ALA A 118 -4.29 -25.13 8.88
C ALA A 118 -4.52 -24.65 7.44
N PHE A 119 -3.80 -23.62 6.99
CA PHE A 119 -3.93 -23.11 5.64
C PHE A 119 -3.33 -24.09 4.64
N SER A 120 -4.20 -24.72 3.88
CA SER A 120 -3.82 -25.64 2.80
C SER A 120 -3.18 -24.86 1.65
N LYS A 121 -2.17 -25.46 0.97
CA LYS A 121 -1.55 -24.91 -0.25
C LYS A 121 -2.54 -24.72 -1.41
N GLU A 122 -3.74 -25.26 -1.30
CA GLU A 122 -4.84 -24.98 -2.23
C GLU A 122 -5.35 -23.55 -1.95
N ARG A 123 -5.52 -22.75 -3.01
CA ARG A 123 -6.10 -21.39 -2.92
C ARG A 123 -7.26 -21.43 -1.93
N PRO A 124 -7.22 -20.64 -0.87
CA PRO A 124 -8.36 -20.55 0.01
C PRO A 124 -9.51 -20.04 -0.83
N LYS A 125 -10.51 -20.86 -1.02
CA LYS A 125 -11.83 -20.32 -1.30
C LYS A 125 -12.12 -19.52 -0.03
N ALA A 126 -12.01 -18.20 -0.13
CA ALA A 126 -12.42 -17.33 0.94
C ALA A 126 -13.85 -17.73 1.29
N SER A 127 -14.00 -18.51 2.36
CA SER A 127 -15.30 -18.68 2.97
C SER A 127 -15.65 -17.28 3.44
N MET A 128 -16.73 -16.71 2.95
CA MET A 128 -17.20 -15.35 3.16
C MET A 128 -17.43 -14.97 4.64
N GLY A 129 -16.89 -15.73 5.61
CA GLY A 129 -17.06 -15.54 7.05
C GLY A 129 -15.84 -15.09 7.83
N GLU A 130 -14.63 -15.32 7.35
CA GLU A 130 -13.42 -14.88 8.04
C GLU A 130 -12.72 -13.81 7.21
N ARG A 131 -12.95 -12.55 7.56
CA ARG A 131 -12.18 -11.43 7.01
C ARG A 131 -10.75 -11.57 7.51
N ALA A 132 -9.84 -12.02 6.64
CA ALA A 132 -8.42 -11.93 6.93
C ALA A 132 -8.07 -10.45 7.13
N HIS A 133 -7.53 -10.12 8.30
CA HIS A 133 -7.01 -8.78 8.56
C HIS A 133 -5.69 -8.62 7.83
N PHE A 134 -5.64 -7.71 6.86
CA PHE A 134 -4.41 -7.34 6.19
C PHE A 134 -3.81 -6.12 6.86
N TYR A 135 -2.54 -6.22 7.20
CA TYR A 135 -1.74 -5.11 7.74
C TYR A 135 -0.91 -4.50 6.63
N GLU A 136 -0.92 -3.19 6.54
CA GLU A 136 -0.08 -2.46 5.60
C GLU A 136 1.37 -2.52 6.09
N CYS A 137 2.23 -3.12 5.28
CA CYS A 137 3.66 -3.24 5.55
C CYS A 137 4.43 -2.50 4.47
N MET A 138 5.62 -2.06 4.79
CA MET A 138 6.54 -1.53 3.80
C MET A 138 7.47 -2.64 3.32
N ALA A 139 7.64 -2.73 2.02
CA ALA A 139 8.63 -3.59 1.39
C ALA A 139 9.56 -2.71 0.54
N LEU A 140 10.82 -2.73 0.88
CA LEU A 140 11.88 -2.01 0.17
C LEU A 140 12.94 -3.04 -0.20
N ASN A 141 12.80 -3.64 -1.37
CA ASN A 141 13.79 -4.60 -1.83
C ASN A 141 13.98 -4.54 -3.35
N PRO A 142 15.16 -4.91 -3.83
CA PRO A 142 15.48 -4.97 -5.24
C PRO A 142 14.55 -5.93 -5.99
N VAL A 143 14.32 -5.65 -7.27
CA VAL A 143 13.55 -6.52 -8.15
C VAL A 143 14.22 -7.90 -8.23
N GLY A 144 13.42 -8.95 -8.04
CA GLY A 144 13.88 -10.35 -8.11
C GLY A 144 14.49 -10.90 -6.82
N ALA A 145 14.62 -10.08 -5.77
CA ALA A 145 15.01 -10.55 -4.44
C ALA A 145 13.80 -11.12 -3.69
N PRO A 146 14.01 -11.96 -2.65
CA PRO A 146 12.93 -12.32 -1.73
C PRO A 146 12.30 -11.07 -1.13
N LEU A 147 10.98 -11.09 -0.96
CA LEU A 147 10.25 -9.97 -0.39
C LEU A 147 10.63 -9.81 1.09
N LYS A 148 11.18 -8.67 1.45
CA LYS A 148 11.46 -8.30 2.84
C LYS A 148 10.40 -7.33 3.31
N ILE A 149 9.71 -7.67 4.38
CA ILE A 149 8.74 -6.79 5.03
C ILE A 149 9.09 -6.59 6.49
N VAL A 150 8.79 -5.40 7.00
CA VAL A 150 8.93 -5.09 8.41
C VAL A 150 7.55 -4.91 9.01
N LEU A 151 7.29 -5.66 10.07
CA LEU A 151 6.09 -5.57 10.87
C LEU A 151 6.39 -4.79 12.14
N GLN A 152 5.55 -3.81 12.44
CA GLN A 152 5.65 -3.00 13.66
C GLN A 152 4.54 -3.40 14.63
N LYS A 153 4.89 -3.62 15.89
CA LYS A 153 3.98 -4.07 16.94
C LYS A 153 2.75 -3.17 17.08
N ASP A 154 2.95 -1.86 17.00
CA ASP A 154 1.88 -0.87 17.15
C ASP A 154 0.83 -0.90 16.02
N HIS A 155 1.16 -1.56 14.91
CA HIS A 155 0.27 -1.72 13.76
C HIS A 155 -0.52 -3.04 13.76
N LEU A 156 -0.21 -3.95 14.68
CA LEU A 156 -0.82 -5.26 14.79
C LEU A 156 -1.68 -5.37 16.06
N SER A 157 -2.63 -6.30 16.05
CA SER A 157 -3.22 -6.75 17.31
C SER A 157 -2.20 -7.57 18.11
N ASP A 158 -2.38 -7.65 19.44
CA ASP A 158 -1.49 -8.48 20.28
C ASP A 158 -1.46 -9.94 19.80
N GLU A 159 -2.60 -10.48 19.36
CA GLU A 159 -2.70 -11.85 18.85
C GLU A 159 -1.89 -12.03 17.57
N ASP A 160 -1.99 -11.10 16.63
CA ASP A 160 -1.25 -11.17 15.36
C ASP A 160 0.23 -10.89 15.56
N TRP A 161 0.60 -10.06 16.54
CA TRP A 161 2.00 -9.89 16.93
C TRP A 161 2.62 -11.20 17.40
N TRP A 162 1.93 -11.93 18.30
CA TRP A 162 2.42 -13.22 18.76
C TRP A 162 2.44 -14.29 17.65
N ARG A 163 1.47 -14.26 16.74
CA ARG A 163 1.49 -15.12 15.55
C ARG A 163 2.67 -14.80 14.65
N ALA A 164 2.96 -13.53 14.43
CA ALA A 164 4.09 -13.10 13.63
C ALA A 164 5.42 -13.57 14.21
N LEU A 165 5.60 -13.43 15.51
CA LEU A 165 6.79 -13.96 16.21
C LEU A 165 6.93 -15.48 16.14
N ALA A 166 5.82 -16.21 16.09
CA ALA A 166 5.79 -17.66 16.03
C ALA A 166 5.96 -18.24 14.62
N LEU A 167 6.00 -17.42 13.57
CA LEU A 167 6.21 -17.87 12.20
C LEU A 167 7.57 -18.56 12.05
N SER A 168 7.56 -19.68 11.38
CA SER A 168 8.73 -20.51 11.08
C SER A 168 8.95 -20.59 9.58
N ALA A 169 10.12 -21.06 9.17
CA ALA A 169 10.40 -21.31 7.75
C ALA A 169 9.32 -22.23 7.15
N GLU A 170 8.92 -21.91 5.91
CA GLU A 170 7.87 -22.56 5.13
C GLU A 170 6.42 -22.26 5.56
N ASP A 171 6.20 -21.56 6.68
CA ASP A 171 4.84 -21.14 7.04
C ASP A 171 4.27 -20.22 5.95
N PRO A 172 2.98 -20.38 5.58
CA PRO A 172 2.35 -19.56 4.56
C PRO A 172 1.93 -18.20 5.10
N VAL A 173 2.16 -17.16 4.33
CA VAL A 173 1.68 -15.80 4.59
C VAL A 173 0.97 -15.28 3.35
N ALA A 174 -0.24 -14.77 3.51
CA ALA A 174 -0.94 -14.10 2.42
C ALA A 174 -0.40 -12.68 2.26
N VAL A 175 0.03 -12.35 1.07
CA VAL A 175 0.54 -11.04 0.71
C VAL A 175 -0.31 -10.45 -0.40
N GLN A 176 -0.77 -9.24 -0.17
CA GLN A 176 -1.44 -8.44 -1.18
C GLN A 176 -0.51 -7.32 -1.63
N LEU A 177 -0.22 -7.28 -2.93
CA LEU A 177 0.56 -6.19 -3.50
C LEU A 177 -0.32 -4.95 -3.71
N LEU A 178 0.08 -3.84 -3.13
CA LEU A 178 -0.62 -2.56 -3.23
C LEU A 178 -0.04 -1.71 -4.35
N ALA A 179 -0.38 -2.02 -5.58
CA ALA A 179 -0.05 -1.16 -6.71
C ALA A 179 -0.84 0.16 -6.63
N GLY A 180 -0.15 1.30 -6.75
CA GLY A 180 -0.79 2.62 -6.81
C GLY A 180 -1.51 3.02 -5.52
N SER A 181 -1.02 2.63 -4.36
CA SER A 181 -1.61 2.93 -3.06
C SER A 181 -1.87 4.43 -2.88
N ARG A 182 -3.06 4.79 -2.37
CA ARG A 182 -3.40 6.18 -1.99
C ARG A 182 -2.53 6.74 -0.87
N LYS A 183 -1.77 5.91 -0.18
CA LYS A 183 -0.98 6.26 0.99
C LYS A 183 0.50 6.53 0.68
N GLY A 184 0.92 6.45 -0.56
CA GLY A 184 2.27 6.77 -1.00
C GLY A 184 2.51 6.30 -2.41
N ARG A 185 3.69 6.58 -2.92
CA ARG A 185 4.14 6.18 -4.25
C ARG A 185 5.05 4.97 -4.15
N LEU A 186 5.02 4.11 -5.15
CA LEU A 186 6.01 3.08 -5.33
C LEU A 186 7.33 3.73 -5.81
N LEU A 187 8.46 3.10 -5.54
CA LEU A 187 9.77 3.67 -5.93
C LEU A 187 9.86 3.97 -7.42
N PHE A 188 9.35 3.07 -8.27
CA PHE A 188 9.36 3.26 -9.72
C PHE A 188 8.39 4.35 -10.22
N GLU A 189 7.44 4.78 -9.38
CA GLU A 189 6.52 5.91 -9.68
C GLU A 189 7.12 7.26 -9.27
N MET A 190 8.22 7.25 -8.51
CA MET A 190 8.94 8.45 -8.13
C MET A 190 9.89 8.83 -9.27
N ASP A 191 9.93 10.09 -9.60
CA ASP A 191 10.89 10.62 -10.57
C ASP A 191 12.25 10.80 -9.88
N ILE A 192 12.87 9.68 -9.53
CA ILE A 192 14.16 9.63 -8.83
C ILE A 192 15.27 8.93 -9.63
N ALA A 193 14.93 8.34 -10.77
CA ALA A 193 15.92 7.70 -11.64
C ALA A 193 17.02 8.71 -12.02
N ASP A 194 18.27 8.29 -11.87
CA ASP A 194 19.46 9.11 -12.17
C ASP A 194 19.58 10.44 -11.41
N ALA A 195 18.73 10.69 -10.42
CA ALA A 195 18.78 11.89 -9.59
C ALA A 195 19.56 11.63 -8.29
N PRO A 196 20.24 12.63 -7.71
CA PRO A 196 20.74 12.55 -6.35
C PRO A 196 19.57 12.50 -5.37
N VAL A 197 19.60 11.51 -4.47
CA VAL A 197 18.50 11.23 -3.53
C VAL A 197 19.00 11.21 -2.10
N VAL A 198 18.23 11.81 -1.20
CA VAL A 198 18.36 11.64 0.25
C VAL A 198 17.05 11.11 0.83
N VAL A 199 17.17 10.33 1.90
CA VAL A 199 16.03 9.89 2.69
C VAL A 199 16.05 10.56 4.05
N ILE A 200 14.90 11.08 4.48
CA ILE A 200 14.71 11.62 5.82
C ILE A 200 13.62 10.79 6.49
N ALA A 201 13.94 10.15 7.59
CA ALA A 201 13.02 9.29 8.31
C ALA A 201 12.53 9.91 9.62
N SER A 202 11.27 9.67 9.97
CA SER A 202 10.83 9.89 11.35
C SER A 202 11.57 8.93 12.30
N PRO A 203 11.62 9.22 13.61
CA PRO A 203 12.31 8.36 14.57
C PRO A 203 11.84 6.91 14.52
N ASP A 204 10.53 6.69 14.35
CA ASP A 204 9.92 5.36 14.27
C ASP A 204 10.34 4.57 13.02
N ASN A 205 10.79 5.27 11.99
CA ASN A 205 11.19 4.70 10.70
C ASN A 205 12.70 4.73 10.46
N ALA A 206 13.50 5.11 11.46
CA ALA A 206 14.95 5.14 11.37
C ALA A 206 15.55 3.77 11.03
N MET A 207 14.92 2.69 11.49
CA MET A 207 15.34 1.31 11.23
C MET A 207 15.29 0.90 9.75
N PHE A 208 14.59 1.66 8.92
CA PHE A 208 14.48 1.36 7.48
C PHE A 208 15.68 1.85 6.66
N GLU A 209 16.70 2.46 7.26
CA GLU A 209 17.89 2.93 6.53
C GLU A 209 18.53 1.85 5.64
N PRO A 210 18.81 0.62 6.13
CA PRO A 210 19.43 -0.42 5.29
C PRO A 210 18.53 -0.79 4.08
N TYR A 211 17.24 -0.86 4.28
CA TYR A 211 16.28 -1.19 3.22
C TYR A 211 16.20 -0.09 2.15
N TRP A 212 16.23 1.19 2.58
CA TRP A 212 16.28 2.32 1.65
C TRP A 212 17.56 2.29 0.83
N ARG A 213 18.69 2.03 1.46
CA ARG A 213 19.98 1.93 0.77
C ARG A 213 19.96 0.84 -0.30
N ASP A 214 19.52 -0.35 0.05
CA ASP A 214 19.47 -1.49 -0.88
C ASP A 214 18.49 -1.22 -2.03
N ALA A 215 17.31 -0.71 -1.73
CA ALA A 215 16.30 -0.42 -2.75
C ALA A 215 16.73 0.70 -3.71
N LEU A 216 17.35 1.77 -3.20
CA LEU A 216 17.72 2.92 -4.03
C LEU A 216 18.93 2.66 -4.91
N LEU A 217 19.80 1.71 -4.59
CA LEU A 217 20.93 1.32 -5.44
C LEU A 217 20.48 0.87 -6.84
N ASP A 218 19.29 0.30 -6.96
CA ASP A 218 18.74 -0.15 -8.24
C ASP A 218 18.09 1.00 -9.05
N TYR A 219 17.68 2.08 -8.38
CA TYR A 219 16.96 3.20 -9.02
C TYR A 219 17.82 4.41 -9.27
N THR A 220 18.86 4.62 -8.47
CA THR A 220 19.75 5.77 -8.62
C THR A 220 21.16 5.46 -8.15
N PRO A 221 22.17 5.77 -8.96
CA PRO A 221 23.58 5.62 -8.55
C PRO A 221 24.00 6.66 -7.51
N SER A 222 23.17 7.65 -7.24
CA SER A 222 23.49 8.83 -6.43
C SER A 222 22.63 8.90 -5.16
N PHE A 223 22.56 7.80 -4.42
CA PHE A 223 22.03 7.84 -3.06
C PHE A 223 23.03 8.54 -2.13
N LEU A 224 22.70 9.75 -1.68
CA LEU A 224 23.61 10.62 -0.92
C LEU A 224 23.55 10.39 0.58
N GLY A 225 22.49 9.79 1.11
CA GLY A 225 22.43 9.46 2.52
C GLY A 225 21.01 9.38 3.11
N HIS A 226 20.99 8.98 4.37
CA HIS A 226 19.80 8.86 5.19
C HIS A 226 19.97 9.69 6.46
N PHE A 227 18.94 10.42 6.83
CA PHE A 227 18.91 11.22 8.06
C PHE A 227 17.70 10.82 8.91
N SER A 228 17.91 10.49 10.17
CA SER A 228 16.82 10.19 11.11
C SER A 228 16.54 11.40 11.99
N LEU A 229 15.29 11.84 11.98
CA LEU A 229 14.85 12.90 12.88
C LEU A 229 14.92 12.43 14.34
N PHE A 230 15.16 13.34 15.27
CA PHE A 230 15.28 12.98 16.68
C PHE A 230 13.93 12.67 17.32
N ALA A 231 13.91 11.63 18.17
CA ALA A 231 12.75 11.31 19.00
C ALA A 231 12.49 12.45 20.03
N ASN A 232 11.24 12.66 20.37
CA ASN A 232 10.76 13.60 21.38
C ASN A 232 10.73 15.09 21.01
N GLN A 233 10.86 15.43 19.74
CA GLN A 233 10.65 16.80 19.31
C GLN A 233 9.33 16.92 18.55
N ASP A 234 8.63 18.03 18.75
CA ASP A 234 7.61 18.44 17.79
C ASP A 234 8.28 18.45 16.41
N LEU A 235 7.61 17.87 15.42
CA LEU A 235 8.18 17.72 14.08
C LEU A 235 8.59 19.07 13.47
N THR A 236 7.86 20.13 13.81
CA THR A 236 8.23 21.52 13.43
C THR A 236 9.60 21.91 13.96
N LEU A 237 9.92 21.53 15.18
CA LEU A 237 11.24 21.75 15.78
C LEU A 237 12.31 20.86 15.15
N SER A 238 11.96 19.62 14.82
CA SER A 238 12.88 18.70 14.15
C SER A 238 13.27 19.16 12.75
N LEU A 239 12.37 19.83 12.02
CA LEU A 239 12.67 20.41 10.70
C LEU A 239 13.50 21.71 10.80
N ALA A 240 13.56 22.34 11.96
CA ALA A 240 14.41 23.49 12.22
C ALA A 240 15.78 23.11 12.83
N ASP A 241 16.07 21.81 12.93
CA ASP A 241 17.31 21.30 13.50
C ASP A 241 18.51 21.64 12.60
N ASP A 242 19.54 22.23 13.19
CA ASP A 242 20.78 22.60 12.50
C ASP A 242 21.47 21.37 11.88
N ALA A 243 21.34 20.18 12.49
CA ALA A 243 21.92 18.96 11.96
C ALA A 243 21.22 18.50 10.66
N LEU A 244 19.89 18.60 10.58
CA LEU A 244 19.15 18.34 9.35
C LEU A 244 19.51 19.36 8.26
N ILE A 245 19.59 20.64 8.64
CA ILE A 245 19.95 21.71 7.71
C ILE A 245 21.36 21.50 7.18
N SER A 246 22.33 21.15 8.04
CA SER A 246 23.69 20.82 7.62
C SER A 246 23.72 19.63 6.67
N PHE A 247 23.05 18.53 7.03
CA PHE A 247 22.95 17.34 6.17
C PHE A 247 22.38 17.66 4.78
N LEU A 248 21.33 18.48 4.71
CA LEU A 248 20.74 18.87 3.42
C LEU A 248 21.65 19.81 2.61
N ASN A 249 22.41 20.69 3.27
CA ASN A 249 23.40 21.53 2.58
C ASN A 249 24.54 20.71 2.01
N ASP A 250 25.03 19.71 2.75
CA ASP A 250 26.08 18.80 2.27
C ASP A 250 25.56 17.99 1.07
N ALA A 251 24.34 17.45 1.16
CA ALA A 251 23.71 16.75 0.05
C ALA A 251 23.50 17.64 -1.20
N LEU A 252 23.15 18.91 -1.01
CA LEU A 252 23.05 19.86 -2.13
C LEU A 252 24.41 20.15 -2.77
N ALA A 253 25.49 20.21 -1.98
CA ALA A 253 26.84 20.38 -2.49
C ALA A 253 27.27 19.15 -3.29
N ASP A 254 27.02 17.94 -2.75
CA ASP A 254 27.33 16.66 -3.43
C ASP A 254 26.51 16.44 -4.68
N ALA A 255 25.29 16.96 -4.73
CA ALA A 255 24.44 16.93 -5.93
C ALA A 255 25.02 17.73 -7.11
N GLY A 256 26.04 18.60 -6.87
CA GLY A 256 26.79 19.27 -7.94
C GLY A 256 25.94 20.14 -8.88
N GLY A 257 24.80 20.66 -8.40
CA GLY A 257 23.82 21.43 -9.17
C GLY A 257 22.74 20.60 -9.85
N ALA A 258 22.76 19.27 -9.71
CA ALA A 258 21.64 18.43 -10.10
C ALA A 258 20.45 18.62 -9.13
N SER A 259 19.26 18.29 -9.61
CA SER A 259 18.02 18.44 -8.83
C SER A 259 17.94 17.35 -7.74
N LEU A 260 18.29 17.72 -6.50
CA LEU A 260 18.20 16.81 -5.35
C LEU A 260 16.75 16.37 -5.12
N ARG A 261 16.53 15.07 -4.95
CA ARG A 261 15.25 14.48 -4.56
C ARG A 261 15.27 14.11 -3.08
N LEU A 262 14.19 14.42 -2.38
CA LEU A 262 14.02 14.10 -0.98
C LEU A 262 12.89 13.08 -0.84
N ILE A 263 13.13 12.01 -0.11
CA ILE A 263 12.10 11.07 0.31
C ILE A 263 11.91 11.25 1.81
N TYR A 264 10.71 11.64 2.23
CA TYR A 264 10.36 11.66 3.64
C TYR A 264 9.56 10.41 3.99
N HIS A 265 10.12 9.59 4.86
CA HIS A 265 9.52 8.38 5.38
C HIS A 265 9.01 8.61 6.80
N GLY A 266 7.72 8.80 6.96
CA GLY A 266 7.14 9.09 8.26
C GLY A 266 5.67 9.49 8.21
N GLN A 267 5.13 9.76 9.38
CA GLN A 267 3.78 10.27 9.49
C GLN A 267 3.63 11.62 8.79
N LYS A 268 2.42 11.92 8.35
CA LYS A 268 2.13 13.12 7.58
C LYS A 268 2.44 14.38 8.37
N VAL A 269 3.51 15.04 7.98
CA VAL A 269 3.81 16.41 8.36
C VAL A 269 2.98 17.35 7.51
N SER A 270 2.63 18.50 8.03
CA SER A 270 1.97 19.50 7.20
C SER A 270 2.90 19.90 6.05
N ALA A 271 2.39 19.90 4.85
CA ALA A 271 3.15 20.34 3.66
C ALA A 271 3.68 21.78 3.81
N LYS A 272 3.07 22.57 4.70
CA LYS A 272 3.47 23.94 4.99
C LYS A 272 4.82 24.02 5.72
N GLU A 273 5.06 23.14 6.69
CA GLU A 273 6.31 23.11 7.47
C GLU A 273 7.48 22.71 6.57
N TRP A 274 7.29 21.66 5.77
CA TRP A 274 8.27 21.28 4.76
C TRP A 274 8.53 22.40 3.76
N ALA A 275 7.48 23.10 3.29
CA ALA A 275 7.64 24.20 2.34
C ALA A 275 8.48 25.36 2.90
N ILE A 276 8.43 25.60 4.22
CA ILE A 276 9.26 26.64 4.87
C ILE A 276 10.75 26.23 4.83
N LEU A 277 11.06 24.99 5.25
CA LEU A 277 12.43 24.47 5.22
C LEU A 277 12.97 24.44 3.79
N LEU A 278 12.24 23.84 2.85
CA LEU A 278 12.67 23.69 1.47
C LEU A 278 12.92 25.04 0.79
N ARG A 279 12.11 26.06 1.09
CA ARG A 279 12.31 27.42 0.57
C ARG A 279 13.64 28.03 1.05
N SER A 280 14.00 27.82 2.31
CA SER A 280 15.27 28.35 2.86
C SER A 280 16.48 27.73 2.15
N LEU A 281 16.36 26.47 1.75
CA LEU A 281 17.39 25.71 1.02
C LEU A 281 17.28 25.81 -0.51
N ARG A 282 16.33 26.59 -1.02
CA ARG A 282 16.04 26.73 -2.46
C ARG A 282 15.69 25.41 -3.15
N ILE A 283 15.10 24.47 -2.41
CA ILE A 283 14.58 23.21 -2.93
C ILE A 283 13.12 23.38 -3.30
N HIS A 284 12.74 22.93 -4.48
CA HIS A 284 11.34 23.04 -4.93
C HIS A 284 10.46 21.96 -4.27
N PRO A 285 9.24 22.27 -3.82
CA PRO A 285 8.36 21.30 -3.13
C PRO A 285 8.07 19.99 -3.90
N ASN A 286 8.08 20.01 -5.24
CA ASN A 286 7.90 18.78 -6.05
C ASN A 286 9.08 17.82 -5.97
N GLN A 287 10.21 18.23 -5.38
CA GLN A 287 11.37 17.37 -5.16
C GLN A 287 11.22 16.51 -3.90
N LEU A 288 10.18 16.77 -3.09
CA LEU A 288 9.87 16.01 -1.89
C LEU A 288 8.77 14.97 -2.16
N HIS A 289 9.10 13.72 -1.88
CA HIS A 289 8.21 12.58 -1.95
C HIS A 289 7.90 12.09 -0.54
N PHE A 290 6.61 11.86 -0.26
CA PHE A 290 6.18 11.34 1.03
C PHE A 290 5.93 9.83 0.94
N VAL A 291 6.51 9.10 1.88
CA VAL A 291 6.30 7.66 2.10
C VAL A 291 5.86 7.47 3.54
N ARG A 292 4.89 6.58 3.78
CA ARG A 292 4.33 6.31 5.11
C ARG A 292 4.56 4.88 5.51
#